data_d903aac2771b50623dc91023b47c8a4a
#
_entry.id   d903aac2771b50623dc91023b47c8a4a
#
_cell.length_a   1.000
_cell.length_b   1.000
_cell.length_c   1.000
_cell.angle_alpha   90.00
_cell.angle_beta   90.00
_cell.angle_gamma   90.00
#
_symmetry.space_group_name_H-M   'P 1'
#
loop_
_entity.id
_entity.type
_entity.pdbx_description
1 polymer ?
#
loop_
_entity_poly.entity_id
_entity_poly.type
_entity_poly.pdbx_seq_one_letter_code
_entity_poly.pdbx_strand_id
1 'polypeptide(L)'
;MAGKKATNADEQMNTDFDFINLTAENLSDEHLCCIIRSKKFHPGIEAKRQWLAGRLAEGHVFRKLNAKATVFIEYTPLETAWVPITGNNYYYLYCLWVAGPYKGKGYAKSLMEYCLADAKEKGKSGICMLGSKKQKTWLSDQSFAKKFGFEVVDTTDNGYELLALSLDGTTPQFAQNAKSQKIENKELTIYYDMQCPYIYQNIETIKQYCESNAIPISLIQVDTLQKAKGLPCVFNNLSVFYKGNFETVNLLDIAYLKRILKK
;
A
#
# COMPACT_ATOMS: atom_id res chain seq x y z
N MET A 1 -3.20 39.97 -42.48
CA MET A 1 -3.86 38.83 -41.86
C MET A 1 -2.78 37.79 -41.53
N ALA A 2 -2.33 37.74 -40.32
CA ALA A 2 -1.27 36.82 -39.88
C ALA A 2 -1.91 35.68 -39.06
N GLY A 3 -1.95 34.48 -39.64
CA GLY A 3 -2.42 33.31 -39.00
C GLY A 3 -1.44 32.79 -37.91
N LYS A 4 -1.87 32.82 -36.66
CA LYS A 4 -1.15 32.13 -35.58
C LYS A 4 -1.27 30.64 -35.76
N LYS A 5 -0.15 29.95 -36.07
CA LYS A 5 -0.03 28.50 -35.94
C LYS A 5 -0.03 28.15 -34.44
N ALA A 6 -1.02 27.38 -34.01
CA ALA A 6 -0.98 26.68 -32.72
C ALA A 6 0.09 25.58 -32.82
N THR A 7 1.11 25.70 -32.01
CA THR A 7 2.10 24.63 -31.81
C THR A 7 1.54 23.63 -30.82
N ASN A 8 1.19 22.44 -31.30
CA ASN A 8 0.90 21.26 -30.45
C ASN A 8 2.21 20.86 -29.77
N ALA A 9 2.32 21.19 -28.49
CA ALA A 9 3.38 20.72 -27.63
C ALA A 9 2.89 19.55 -26.76
N ASP A 10 2.50 18.47 -27.42
CA ASP A 10 2.47 17.13 -26.82
C ASP A 10 3.67 16.33 -27.37
N GLU A 11 4.87 16.80 -27.03
CA GLU A 11 6.04 15.96 -27.15
C GLU A 11 5.93 14.83 -26.12
N GLN A 12 5.54 13.65 -26.59
CA GLN A 12 5.74 12.38 -25.92
C GLN A 12 7.24 12.26 -25.59
N MET A 13 7.62 12.65 -24.37
CA MET A 13 8.93 12.28 -23.84
C MET A 13 8.91 10.75 -23.65
N ASN A 14 9.37 10.05 -24.69
CA ASN A 14 9.71 8.63 -24.60
C ASN A 14 10.98 8.52 -23.74
N THR A 15 10.82 8.66 -22.42
CA THR A 15 11.89 8.43 -21.47
C THR A 15 11.97 6.92 -21.25
N ASP A 16 12.89 6.30 -21.96
CA ASP A 16 13.22 4.87 -21.79
C ASP A 16 13.96 4.71 -20.43
N PHE A 17 13.18 4.64 -19.35
CA PHE A 17 13.71 4.41 -18.02
C PHE A 17 14.08 2.94 -17.87
N ASP A 18 15.28 2.66 -17.40
CA ASP A 18 15.73 1.31 -17.07
C ASP A 18 15.05 0.81 -15.78
N PHE A 19 13.94 0.09 -15.94
CA PHE A 19 13.20 -0.54 -14.85
C PHE A 19 13.37 -2.06 -14.86
N ILE A 20 13.45 -2.64 -13.67
CA ILE A 20 13.44 -4.09 -13.46
C ILE A 20 12.25 -4.52 -12.62
N ASN A 21 11.77 -5.74 -12.86
CA ASN A 21 10.85 -6.44 -11.96
C ASN A 21 11.65 -7.28 -10.97
N LEU A 22 11.21 -7.32 -9.72
CA LEU A 22 11.75 -8.28 -8.77
C LEU A 22 11.21 -9.68 -9.07
N THR A 23 12.10 -10.64 -8.98
CA THR A 23 11.86 -12.06 -9.19
C THR A 23 12.49 -12.85 -8.05
N ALA A 24 12.22 -14.14 -7.97
CA ALA A 24 12.86 -15.00 -6.96
C ALA A 24 14.39 -15.00 -7.06
N GLU A 25 14.93 -14.84 -8.28
CA GLU A 25 16.37 -14.87 -8.56
C GLU A 25 17.09 -13.60 -8.12
N ASN A 26 16.46 -12.41 -8.25
CA ASN A 26 17.11 -11.13 -7.93
C ASN A 26 16.68 -10.52 -6.59
N LEU A 27 15.67 -11.10 -5.93
CA LEU A 27 15.08 -10.55 -4.71
C LEU A 27 16.09 -10.40 -3.56
N SER A 28 17.13 -11.25 -3.49
CA SER A 28 18.18 -11.17 -2.47
C SER A 28 19.05 -9.92 -2.60
N ASP A 29 19.30 -9.49 -3.82
CA ASP A 29 20.32 -8.46 -4.14
C ASP A 29 19.70 -7.06 -4.29
N GLU A 30 18.39 -7.01 -4.54
CA GLU A 30 17.70 -5.77 -4.83
C GLU A 30 17.10 -5.13 -3.57
N HIS A 31 17.02 -3.79 -3.58
CA HIS A 31 16.30 -3.08 -2.53
C HIS A 31 14.78 -3.14 -2.76
N LEU A 32 14.02 -3.21 -1.66
CA LEU A 32 12.60 -3.60 -1.66
C LEU A 32 11.63 -2.47 -1.25
N CYS A 33 12.15 -1.29 -0.89
CA CYS A 33 11.30 -0.30 -0.25
C CYS A 33 11.94 1.09 -0.21
N CYS A 34 11.28 2.03 0.47
CA CYS A 34 11.80 3.38 0.68
C CYS A 34 12.99 3.49 1.64
N ILE A 35 13.32 2.43 2.41
CA ILE A 35 14.47 2.41 3.33
C ILE A 35 15.74 1.97 2.57
N ILE A 36 16.29 2.86 1.77
CA ILE A 36 17.51 2.55 0.97
C ILE A 36 18.78 3.23 1.51
N ARG A 37 18.64 4.18 2.42
CA ARG A 37 19.77 4.97 2.93
C ARG A 37 20.43 4.37 4.17
N SER A 38 19.85 3.37 4.79
CA SER A 38 20.42 2.74 5.97
C SER A 38 21.62 1.87 5.58
N LYS A 39 22.78 2.17 6.15
CA LYS A 39 23.95 1.30 6.09
C LYS A 39 23.90 0.17 7.13
N LYS A 40 22.96 0.24 8.07
CA LYS A 40 22.77 -0.73 9.13
C LYS A 40 21.74 -1.77 8.70
N PHE A 41 21.91 -2.98 9.16
CA PHE A 41 20.88 -4.02 9.04
C PHE A 41 19.56 -3.51 9.60
N HIS A 42 18.47 -3.70 8.86
CA HIS A 42 17.13 -3.33 9.26
C HIS A 42 16.23 -4.57 9.20
N PRO A 43 15.82 -5.12 10.35
CA PRO A 43 15.10 -6.39 10.40
C PRO A 43 13.78 -6.35 9.64
N GLY A 44 13.12 -5.19 9.55
CA GLY A 44 11.90 -5.02 8.77
C GLY A 44 12.10 -5.15 7.25
N ILE A 45 13.32 -4.89 6.73
CA ILE A 45 13.62 -5.13 5.30
C ILE A 45 13.65 -6.63 5.04
N GLU A 46 14.24 -7.41 5.94
CA GLU A 46 14.26 -8.86 5.81
C GLU A 46 12.86 -9.47 5.97
N ALA A 47 12.05 -8.98 6.91
CA ALA A 47 10.66 -9.37 7.04
C ALA A 47 9.85 -9.09 5.76
N LYS A 48 10.02 -7.91 5.14
CA LYS A 48 9.41 -7.60 3.84
C LYS A 48 9.93 -8.53 2.74
N ARG A 49 11.21 -8.86 2.73
CA ARG A 49 11.80 -9.78 1.73
C ARG A 49 11.14 -11.15 1.76
N GLN A 50 10.99 -11.71 2.95
CA GLN A 50 10.31 -13.00 3.16
C GLN A 50 8.82 -12.90 2.78
N TRP A 51 8.13 -11.81 3.17
CA TRP A 51 6.75 -11.55 2.79
C TRP A 51 6.61 -11.51 1.25
N LEU A 52 7.45 -10.72 0.57
CA LEU A 52 7.41 -10.55 -0.89
C LEU A 52 7.75 -11.84 -1.62
N ALA A 53 8.74 -12.61 -1.15
CA ALA A 53 9.10 -13.90 -1.75
C ALA A 53 7.88 -14.85 -1.85
N GLY A 54 7.06 -14.90 -0.79
CA GLY A 54 5.81 -15.67 -0.81
C GLY A 54 4.75 -15.11 -1.76
N ARG A 55 4.77 -13.81 -2.02
CA ARG A 55 3.75 -13.15 -2.87
C ARG A 55 4.07 -13.22 -4.36
N LEU A 56 5.34 -13.30 -4.75
CA LEU A 56 5.74 -13.36 -6.17
C LEU A 56 5.03 -14.50 -6.92
N ALA A 57 4.93 -15.68 -6.30
CA ALA A 57 4.24 -16.83 -6.88
C ALA A 57 2.71 -16.62 -7.04
N GLU A 58 2.13 -15.64 -6.34
CA GLU A 58 0.72 -15.28 -6.40
C GLU A 58 0.43 -14.17 -7.43
N GLY A 59 1.43 -13.82 -8.26
CA GLY A 59 1.31 -12.79 -9.29
C GLY A 59 1.59 -11.36 -8.79
N HIS A 60 2.21 -11.22 -7.62
CA HIS A 60 2.62 -9.93 -7.09
C HIS A 60 3.75 -9.34 -7.93
N VAL A 61 3.63 -8.10 -8.33
CA VAL A 61 4.62 -7.35 -9.11
C VAL A 61 5.23 -6.26 -8.24
N PHE A 62 6.55 -6.29 -8.14
CA PHE A 62 7.35 -5.19 -7.62
C PHE A 62 8.30 -4.72 -8.71
N ARG A 63 8.00 -3.57 -9.31
CA ARG A 63 8.80 -2.96 -10.37
C ARG A 63 9.50 -1.72 -9.87
N LYS A 64 10.80 -1.64 -10.08
CA LYS A 64 11.65 -0.53 -9.59
C LYS A 64 12.62 -0.02 -10.64
N LEU A 65 13.12 1.19 -10.45
CA LEU A 65 14.25 1.68 -11.23
C LEU A 65 15.47 0.77 -10.98
N ASN A 66 16.18 0.39 -12.04
CA ASN A 66 17.42 -0.39 -11.98
C ASN A 66 18.58 0.46 -11.41
N ALA A 67 18.35 0.94 -10.21
CA ALA A 67 19.31 1.74 -9.46
C ALA A 67 18.94 1.67 -7.96
N LYS A 68 19.86 2.10 -7.09
CA LYS A 68 19.59 2.29 -5.68
C LYS A 68 18.82 3.58 -5.44
N ALA A 69 17.52 3.55 -5.80
CA ALA A 69 16.63 4.71 -5.80
C ALA A 69 15.27 4.37 -5.20
N THR A 70 14.63 5.35 -4.56
CA THR A 70 13.25 5.21 -4.09
C THR A 70 12.30 5.57 -5.24
N VAL A 71 12.21 4.66 -6.22
CA VAL A 71 11.38 4.75 -7.42
C VAL A 71 10.83 3.37 -7.71
N PHE A 72 9.57 3.09 -7.36
CA PHE A 72 8.97 1.78 -7.55
C PHE A 72 7.44 1.82 -7.54
N ILE A 73 6.84 0.76 -8.08
CA ILE A 73 5.43 0.43 -8.00
C ILE A 73 5.27 -1.01 -7.49
N GLU A 74 4.23 -1.26 -6.68
CA GLU A 74 3.93 -2.56 -6.10
C GLU A 74 2.43 -2.84 -6.24
N TYR A 75 2.05 -3.91 -6.96
CA TYR A 75 0.66 -4.28 -7.20
C TYR A 75 0.51 -5.80 -7.36
N THR A 76 -0.73 -6.30 -7.23
CA THR A 76 -1.04 -7.73 -7.32
C THR A 76 -2.46 -7.96 -7.80
N PRO A 77 -2.82 -9.16 -8.32
CA PRO A 77 -4.22 -9.52 -8.52
C PRO A 77 -5.04 -9.34 -7.23
N LEU A 78 -6.22 -8.74 -7.32
CA LEU A 78 -7.05 -8.45 -6.16
C LEU A 78 -7.45 -9.73 -5.40
N GLU A 79 -7.58 -10.84 -6.10
CA GLU A 79 -7.88 -12.14 -5.53
C GLU A 79 -6.84 -12.60 -4.51
N THR A 80 -5.57 -12.32 -4.78
CA THR A 80 -4.42 -12.65 -3.91
C THR A 80 -3.93 -11.46 -3.09
N ALA A 81 -4.55 -10.29 -3.26
CA ALA A 81 -4.19 -9.11 -2.49
C ALA A 81 -4.57 -9.25 -1.01
N TRP A 82 -3.62 -8.94 -0.14
CA TRP A 82 -3.79 -9.01 1.31
C TRP A 82 -4.49 -7.76 1.84
N VAL A 83 -5.69 -7.52 1.34
CA VAL A 83 -6.54 -6.37 1.70
C VAL A 83 -7.99 -6.80 1.77
N PRO A 84 -8.82 -6.21 2.64
CA PRO A 84 -10.23 -6.53 2.79
C PRO A 84 -11.08 -5.81 1.72
N ILE A 85 -10.80 -6.10 0.46
CA ILE A 85 -11.52 -5.58 -0.70
C ILE A 85 -12.09 -6.76 -1.47
N THR A 86 -13.34 -6.65 -1.88
CA THR A 86 -14.06 -7.60 -2.74
C THR A 86 -14.17 -7.05 -4.15
N GLY A 87 -14.14 -7.92 -5.13
CA GLY A 87 -14.18 -7.61 -6.55
C GLY A 87 -13.46 -8.71 -7.33
N ASN A 88 -13.69 -8.76 -8.63
CA ASN A 88 -13.11 -9.79 -9.47
C ASN A 88 -12.22 -9.16 -10.52
N ASN A 89 -11.11 -9.85 -10.82
CA ASN A 89 -10.24 -9.57 -11.95
C ASN A 89 -9.64 -8.15 -11.96
N TYR A 90 -9.44 -7.55 -10.78
CA TYR A 90 -8.75 -6.27 -10.61
C TYR A 90 -7.28 -6.48 -10.26
N TYR A 91 -6.45 -5.47 -10.49
CA TYR A 91 -5.21 -5.30 -9.75
C TYR A 91 -5.44 -4.40 -8.54
N TYR A 92 -4.82 -4.74 -7.40
CA TYR A 92 -4.70 -3.85 -6.25
C TYR A 92 -3.31 -3.22 -6.23
N LEU A 93 -3.26 -1.89 -6.28
CA LEU A 93 -2.04 -1.10 -6.19
C LEU A 93 -1.73 -0.81 -4.71
N TYR A 94 -0.70 -1.47 -4.17
CA TYR A 94 -0.25 -1.27 -2.80
C TYR A 94 0.53 0.02 -2.62
N CYS A 95 1.45 0.29 -3.54
CA CYS A 95 2.38 1.41 -3.41
C CYS A 95 2.86 1.89 -4.77
N LEU A 96 2.91 3.21 -4.93
CA LEU A 96 3.65 3.88 -5.99
C LEU A 96 4.44 5.00 -5.32
N TRP A 97 5.77 4.89 -5.34
CA TRP A 97 6.61 5.82 -4.61
C TRP A 97 7.80 6.31 -5.43
N VAL A 98 7.88 7.63 -5.57
CA VAL A 98 9.00 8.32 -6.22
C VAL A 98 9.47 9.43 -5.29
N ALA A 99 10.72 9.37 -4.84
CA ALA A 99 11.24 10.30 -3.84
C ALA A 99 12.55 10.99 -4.25
N GLY A 100 12.87 12.05 -3.54
CA GLY A 100 14.12 12.78 -3.67
C GLY A 100 14.33 13.38 -5.08
N PRO A 101 15.52 13.20 -5.68
CA PRO A 101 15.88 13.82 -6.96
C PRO A 101 15.14 13.25 -8.17
N TYR A 102 14.32 12.22 -7.97
CA TYR A 102 13.54 11.55 -9.02
C TYR A 102 12.13 12.16 -9.21
N LYS A 103 11.68 13.00 -8.27
CA LYS A 103 10.37 13.68 -8.38
C LYS A 103 10.32 14.61 -9.60
N GLY A 104 9.13 14.69 -10.23
CA GLY A 104 8.87 15.58 -11.36
C GLY A 104 9.49 15.17 -12.70
N LYS A 105 10.12 13.99 -12.77
CA LYS A 105 10.86 13.51 -13.96
C LYS A 105 10.12 12.44 -14.77
N GLY A 106 8.83 12.23 -14.53
CA GLY A 106 8.03 11.27 -15.29
C GLY A 106 8.02 9.84 -14.75
N TYR A 107 8.87 9.47 -13.79
CA TYR A 107 8.98 8.09 -13.28
C TYR A 107 7.65 7.51 -12.77
N ALA A 108 6.89 8.28 -11.99
CA ALA A 108 5.60 7.82 -11.47
C ALA A 108 4.59 7.58 -12.60
N LYS A 109 4.59 8.45 -13.63
CA LYS A 109 3.76 8.30 -14.82
C LYS A 109 4.11 6.99 -15.54
N SER A 110 5.39 6.76 -15.85
CA SER A 110 5.85 5.56 -16.56
C SER A 110 5.53 4.27 -15.77
N LEU A 111 5.69 4.27 -14.44
CA LEU A 111 5.33 3.12 -13.59
C LEU A 111 3.82 2.84 -13.60
N MET A 112 2.97 3.87 -13.56
CA MET A 112 1.51 3.72 -13.64
C MET A 112 1.08 3.24 -15.03
N GLU A 113 1.66 3.78 -16.10
CA GLU A 113 1.42 3.35 -17.48
C GLU A 113 1.80 1.88 -17.69
N TYR A 114 2.92 1.43 -17.09
CA TYR A 114 3.29 0.01 -17.10
C TYR A 114 2.23 -0.86 -16.41
N CYS A 115 1.78 -0.49 -15.21
CA CYS A 115 0.74 -1.23 -14.50
C CYS A 115 -0.57 -1.29 -15.32
N LEU A 116 -0.94 -0.18 -15.96
CA LEU A 116 -2.13 -0.12 -16.81
C LEU A 116 -1.99 -0.98 -18.09
N ALA A 117 -0.81 -0.98 -18.71
CA ALA A 117 -0.54 -1.83 -19.87
C ALA A 117 -0.61 -3.32 -19.49
N ASP A 118 0.02 -3.71 -18.37
CA ASP A 118 -0.03 -5.06 -17.83
C ASP A 118 -1.46 -5.50 -17.49
N ALA A 119 -2.27 -4.60 -16.91
CA ALA A 119 -3.68 -4.88 -16.64
C ALA A 119 -4.49 -5.13 -17.93
N LYS A 120 -4.27 -4.33 -18.98
CA LYS A 120 -4.93 -4.50 -20.28
C LYS A 120 -4.48 -5.77 -20.98
N GLU A 121 -3.18 -6.05 -21.01
CA GLU A 121 -2.62 -7.25 -21.63
C GLU A 121 -3.17 -8.53 -20.99
N LYS A 122 -3.32 -8.53 -19.65
CA LYS A 122 -3.86 -9.68 -18.91
C LYS A 122 -5.39 -9.68 -18.80
N GLY A 123 -6.09 -8.81 -19.53
CA GLY A 123 -7.55 -8.74 -19.55
C GLY A 123 -8.17 -8.46 -18.19
N LYS A 124 -7.50 -7.63 -17.35
CA LYS A 124 -8.04 -7.24 -16.05
C LYS A 124 -9.23 -6.30 -16.20
N SER A 125 -10.17 -6.38 -15.25
CA SER A 125 -11.32 -5.47 -15.15
C SER A 125 -10.92 -4.05 -14.76
N GLY A 126 -9.73 -3.87 -14.18
CA GLY A 126 -9.23 -2.57 -13.79
C GLY A 126 -8.13 -2.62 -12.74
N ILE A 127 -7.84 -1.44 -12.19
CA ILE A 127 -6.87 -1.25 -11.10
C ILE A 127 -7.60 -0.52 -9.97
N CYS A 128 -7.40 -0.95 -8.73
CA CYS A 128 -7.93 -0.24 -7.55
C CYS A 128 -6.83 0.03 -6.53
N MET A 129 -7.06 1.03 -5.68
CA MET A 129 -6.14 1.43 -4.60
C MET A 129 -6.87 2.11 -3.45
N LEU A 130 -6.26 2.08 -2.29
CA LEU A 130 -6.73 2.83 -1.14
C LEU A 130 -6.33 4.30 -1.24
N GLY A 131 -7.26 5.20 -1.00
CA GLY A 131 -7.07 6.64 -0.97
C GLY A 131 -7.84 7.29 0.18
N SER A 132 -7.85 8.60 0.21
CA SER A 132 -8.66 9.40 1.12
C SER A 132 -8.82 10.82 0.61
N LYS A 133 -9.98 11.44 0.86
CA LYS A 133 -10.25 12.83 0.49
C LYS A 133 -9.29 13.82 1.16
N LYS A 134 -9.00 13.58 2.45
CA LYS A 134 -7.98 14.34 3.19
C LYS A 134 -6.74 13.46 3.33
N GLN A 135 -5.56 14.03 3.13
CA GLN A 135 -4.30 13.30 3.27
C GLN A 135 -4.27 12.54 4.61
N LYS A 136 -4.05 11.25 4.53
CA LYS A 136 -3.86 10.35 5.66
C LYS A 136 -2.47 9.74 5.63
N THR A 137 -1.98 9.35 6.79
CA THR A 137 -0.72 8.63 6.92
C THR A 137 -0.72 7.39 6.01
N TRP A 138 0.39 7.09 5.40
CA TRP A 138 0.65 5.97 4.49
C TRP A 138 0.04 6.07 3.08
N LEU A 139 -0.89 6.97 2.85
CA LEU A 139 -1.54 7.11 1.56
C LEU A 139 -0.83 8.14 0.67
N SER A 140 -0.70 7.81 -0.60
CA SER A 140 -0.28 8.75 -1.62
C SER A 140 -1.38 9.79 -1.89
N ASP A 141 -0.99 10.95 -2.39
CA ASP A 141 -1.97 11.94 -2.87
C ASP A 141 -2.75 11.33 -4.06
N GLN A 142 -4.04 11.16 -3.85
CA GLN A 142 -4.92 10.55 -4.87
C GLN A 142 -5.14 11.43 -6.10
N SER A 143 -4.74 12.71 -6.07
CA SER A 143 -4.83 13.61 -7.23
C SER A 143 -4.02 13.09 -8.41
N PHE A 144 -2.91 12.38 -8.15
CA PHE A 144 -2.13 11.72 -9.17
C PHE A 144 -2.92 10.57 -9.84
N ALA A 145 -3.52 9.68 -9.04
CA ALA A 145 -4.33 8.58 -9.56
C ALA A 145 -5.55 9.09 -10.35
N LYS A 146 -6.21 10.13 -9.87
CA LYS A 146 -7.36 10.75 -10.56
C LYS A 146 -7.00 11.30 -11.95
N LYS A 147 -5.76 11.75 -12.19
CA LYS A 147 -5.30 12.15 -13.52
C LYS A 147 -5.23 10.99 -14.51
N PHE A 148 -5.16 9.76 -14.02
CA PHE A 148 -5.24 8.54 -14.83
C PHE A 148 -6.66 8.00 -15.00
N GLY A 149 -7.67 8.69 -14.46
CA GLY A 149 -9.07 8.28 -14.56
C GLY A 149 -9.55 7.42 -13.39
N PHE A 150 -8.81 7.34 -12.28
CA PHE A 150 -9.33 6.69 -11.07
C PHE A 150 -10.47 7.51 -10.47
N GLU A 151 -11.56 6.84 -10.14
CA GLU A 151 -12.72 7.40 -9.49
C GLU A 151 -12.96 6.77 -8.11
N VAL A 152 -13.66 7.47 -7.23
CA VAL A 152 -14.06 6.93 -5.93
C VAL A 152 -15.25 6.02 -6.13
N VAL A 153 -15.09 4.74 -5.81
CA VAL A 153 -16.14 3.71 -5.99
C VAL A 153 -16.75 3.22 -4.68
N ASP A 154 -16.05 3.43 -3.54
CA ASP A 154 -16.56 3.11 -2.21
C ASP A 154 -15.89 3.96 -1.14
N THR A 155 -16.53 4.10 0.04
CA THR A 155 -16.04 4.94 1.14
C THR A 155 -16.28 4.31 2.51
N THR A 156 -15.54 4.78 3.51
CA THR A 156 -15.78 4.49 4.92
C THR A 156 -16.15 5.75 5.68
N ASP A 157 -16.84 5.61 6.81
CA ASP A 157 -17.28 6.75 7.65
C ASP A 157 -16.11 7.60 8.16
N ASN A 158 -14.94 7.00 8.37
CA ASN A 158 -13.73 7.71 8.79
C ASN A 158 -12.91 8.29 7.62
N GLY A 159 -13.48 8.31 6.41
CA GLY A 159 -12.97 9.04 5.25
C GLY A 159 -11.86 8.35 4.47
N TYR A 160 -11.73 7.01 4.53
CA TYR A 160 -11.02 6.26 3.50
C TYR A 160 -11.89 6.13 2.26
N GLU A 161 -11.25 6.13 1.10
CA GLU A 161 -11.88 6.01 -0.21
C GLU A 161 -11.23 4.84 -0.97
N LEU A 162 -12.05 3.99 -1.57
CA LEU A 162 -11.57 3.04 -2.57
C LEU A 162 -11.62 3.73 -3.93
N LEU A 163 -10.45 3.85 -4.54
CA LEU A 163 -10.31 4.38 -5.88
C LEU A 163 -10.21 3.24 -6.87
N ALA A 164 -10.87 3.33 -8.01
CA ALA A 164 -10.76 2.38 -9.09
C ALA A 164 -10.69 3.06 -10.46
N LEU A 165 -9.84 2.52 -11.31
CA LEU A 165 -9.86 2.74 -12.76
C LEU A 165 -10.45 1.47 -13.38
N SER A 166 -11.72 1.54 -13.77
CA SER A 166 -12.41 0.42 -14.41
C SER A 166 -12.14 0.39 -15.92
N LEU A 167 -11.90 -0.82 -16.45
CA LEU A 167 -11.71 -1.08 -17.88
C LEU A 167 -12.93 -1.75 -18.52
N ASP A 168 -13.87 -2.27 -17.74
CA ASP A 168 -15.06 -3.01 -18.21
C ASP A 168 -16.39 -2.55 -17.57
N GLY A 169 -16.34 -1.49 -16.74
CA GLY A 169 -17.52 -0.93 -16.07
C GLY A 169 -17.83 -1.58 -14.71
N THR A 170 -17.16 -2.68 -14.32
CA THR A 170 -17.30 -3.26 -12.98
C THR A 170 -16.53 -2.43 -11.92
N THR A 171 -16.89 -2.57 -10.64
CA THR A 171 -16.20 -1.86 -9.55
C THR A 171 -16.00 -2.77 -8.34
N PRO A 172 -14.82 -2.69 -7.70
CA PRO A 172 -14.57 -3.34 -6.42
C PRO A 172 -15.22 -2.58 -5.25
N GLN A 173 -15.32 -3.21 -4.09
CA GLN A 173 -15.89 -2.64 -2.87
C GLN A 173 -15.06 -3.03 -1.64
N PHE A 174 -15.08 -2.22 -0.60
CA PHE A 174 -14.59 -2.62 0.71
C PHE A 174 -15.43 -3.78 1.27
N ALA A 175 -14.80 -4.75 1.90
CA ALA A 175 -15.51 -5.78 2.63
C ALA A 175 -16.26 -5.17 3.83
N GLN A 176 -17.44 -5.71 4.17
CA GLN A 176 -18.29 -5.15 5.22
C GLN A 176 -17.62 -5.16 6.60
N ASN A 177 -16.86 -6.22 6.91
CA ASN A 177 -16.08 -6.31 8.14
C ASN A 177 -15.07 -5.14 8.27
N ALA A 178 -14.46 -4.72 7.16
CA ALA A 178 -13.51 -3.60 7.14
C ALA A 178 -14.17 -2.23 7.35
N LYS A 179 -15.41 -2.08 6.91
CA LYS A 179 -16.20 -0.85 7.10
C LYS A 179 -16.68 -0.67 8.54
N SER A 180 -16.93 -1.77 9.26
CA SER A 180 -17.45 -1.72 10.63
C SER A 180 -16.45 -1.09 11.60
N GLN A 181 -15.16 -1.29 11.40
CA GLN A 181 -14.07 -0.77 12.22
C GLN A 181 -14.24 -1.04 13.71
N LYS A 182 -14.81 -2.19 14.02
CA LYS A 182 -15.07 -2.67 15.39
C LYS A 182 -14.62 -4.12 15.52
N ILE A 183 -14.17 -4.47 16.71
CA ILE A 183 -13.82 -5.83 17.11
C ILE A 183 -14.43 -6.16 18.46
N GLU A 184 -14.56 -7.45 18.78
CA GLU A 184 -15.11 -7.90 20.06
C GLU A 184 -14.11 -7.71 21.22
N ASN A 185 -12.83 -7.94 20.94
CA ASN A 185 -11.77 -7.81 21.95
C ASN A 185 -11.68 -6.36 22.47
N LYS A 186 -11.71 -6.20 23.81
CA LYS A 186 -11.65 -4.89 24.48
C LYS A 186 -10.25 -4.47 24.88
N GLU A 187 -9.29 -5.39 24.83
CA GLU A 187 -7.88 -5.08 25.08
C GLU A 187 -7.28 -4.28 23.91
N LEU A 188 -6.10 -3.73 24.13
CA LEU A 188 -5.29 -3.18 23.05
C LEU A 188 -5.03 -4.29 22.02
N THR A 189 -5.53 -4.12 20.81
CA THR A 189 -5.39 -5.10 19.74
C THR A 189 -4.78 -4.44 18.52
N ILE A 190 -3.72 -5.05 17.98
CA ILE A 190 -3.01 -4.54 16.82
C ILE A 190 -2.96 -5.63 15.73
N TYR A 191 -3.59 -5.34 14.60
CA TYR A 191 -3.40 -6.13 13.37
C TYR A 191 -2.25 -5.54 12.58
N TYR A 192 -1.37 -6.39 12.05
CA TYR A 192 -0.20 -5.95 11.29
C TYR A 192 0.24 -6.98 10.28
N ASP A 193 0.86 -6.53 9.18
CA ASP A 193 1.55 -7.39 8.21
C ASP A 193 3.00 -6.92 7.98
N MET A 194 3.74 -7.68 7.18
CA MET A 194 5.16 -7.41 6.91
C MET A 194 5.41 -6.78 5.53
N GLN A 195 4.37 -6.30 4.86
CA GLN A 195 4.50 -5.62 3.57
C GLN A 195 5.32 -4.33 3.69
N CYS A 196 5.20 -3.60 4.79
CA CYS A 196 5.96 -2.38 5.04
C CYS A 196 7.05 -2.61 6.10
N PRO A 197 8.34 -2.32 5.80
CA PRO A 197 9.45 -2.62 6.72
C PRO A 197 9.45 -1.81 8.01
N TYR A 198 8.72 -0.70 8.08
CA TYR A 198 8.58 0.10 9.31
C TYR A 198 7.76 -0.60 10.39
N ILE A 199 6.92 -1.56 10.01
CA ILE A 199 5.99 -2.21 10.94
C ILE A 199 6.73 -3.10 11.93
N TYR A 200 7.66 -3.94 11.47
CA TYR A 200 8.37 -4.90 12.30
C TYR A 200 8.94 -4.27 13.58
N GLN A 201 9.76 -3.23 13.41
CA GLN A 201 10.41 -2.57 14.54
C GLN A 201 9.41 -1.87 15.48
N ASN A 202 8.33 -1.33 14.92
CA ASN A 202 7.29 -0.68 15.72
C ASN A 202 6.56 -1.70 16.59
N ILE A 203 6.18 -2.85 16.05
CA ILE A 203 5.53 -3.93 16.79
C ILE A 203 6.42 -4.43 17.93
N GLU A 204 7.69 -4.70 17.66
CA GLU A 204 8.64 -5.14 18.70
C GLU A 204 8.76 -4.11 19.85
N THR A 205 8.86 -2.82 19.51
CA THR A 205 8.95 -1.74 20.51
C THR A 205 7.70 -1.68 21.38
N ILE A 206 6.51 -1.76 20.77
CA ILE A 206 5.23 -1.69 21.47
C ILE A 206 5.03 -2.93 22.34
N LYS A 207 5.35 -4.12 21.82
CA LYS A 207 5.30 -5.39 22.53
C LYS A 207 6.13 -5.32 23.83
N GLN A 208 7.42 -4.99 23.70
CA GLN A 208 8.33 -4.88 24.84
C GLN A 208 7.84 -3.86 25.89
N TYR A 209 7.31 -2.72 25.44
CA TYR A 209 6.76 -1.72 26.36
C TYR A 209 5.53 -2.25 27.10
N CYS A 210 4.59 -2.90 26.41
CA CYS A 210 3.39 -3.46 27.05
C CYS A 210 3.73 -4.56 28.04
N GLU A 211 4.64 -5.47 27.68
CA GLU A 211 5.12 -6.54 28.56
C GLU A 211 5.77 -5.96 29.84
N SER A 212 6.66 -4.97 29.70
CA SER A 212 7.35 -4.32 30.82
C SER A 212 6.44 -3.52 31.75
N ASN A 213 5.25 -3.15 31.30
CA ASN A 213 4.28 -2.35 32.06
C ASN A 213 3.00 -3.13 32.40
N ALA A 214 2.98 -4.45 32.20
CA ALA A 214 1.81 -5.32 32.43
C ALA A 214 0.53 -4.81 31.74
N ILE A 215 0.65 -4.29 30.51
CA ILE A 215 -0.45 -3.83 29.68
C ILE A 215 -0.92 -5.01 28.82
N PRO A 216 -2.17 -5.46 28.96
CA PRO A 216 -2.71 -6.51 28.08
C PRO A 216 -2.70 -6.06 26.62
N ILE A 217 -2.14 -6.89 25.75
CA ILE A 217 -2.06 -6.61 24.32
C ILE A 217 -2.28 -7.89 23.50
N SER A 218 -3.09 -7.80 22.46
CA SER A 218 -3.27 -8.82 21.44
C SER A 218 -2.59 -8.37 20.14
N LEU A 219 -1.52 -9.06 19.74
CA LEU A 219 -0.82 -8.85 18.48
C LEU A 219 -1.26 -9.90 17.46
N ILE A 220 -1.93 -9.46 16.40
CA ILE A 220 -2.49 -10.33 15.37
C ILE A 220 -1.73 -10.10 14.07
N GLN A 221 -0.80 -10.98 13.78
CA GLN A 221 -0.10 -10.97 12.50
C GLN A 221 -1.04 -11.45 11.39
N VAL A 222 -1.14 -10.65 10.33
CA VAL A 222 -1.85 -10.99 9.11
C VAL A 222 -0.87 -11.78 8.23
N ASP A 223 -0.86 -13.09 8.41
CA ASP A 223 0.08 -14.04 7.81
C ASP A 223 -0.59 -15.00 6.82
N THR A 224 -1.90 -14.83 6.59
CA THR A 224 -2.66 -15.58 5.59
C THR A 224 -3.60 -14.67 4.81
N LEU A 225 -3.92 -15.07 3.57
CA LEU A 225 -4.91 -14.37 2.74
C LEU A 225 -6.28 -14.28 3.43
N GLN A 226 -6.70 -15.33 4.13
CA GLN A 226 -7.96 -15.36 4.86
C GLN A 226 -8.00 -14.28 5.94
N LYS A 227 -6.94 -14.15 6.75
CA LYS A 227 -6.83 -13.07 7.75
C LYS A 227 -6.86 -11.70 7.11
N ALA A 228 -6.17 -11.53 5.97
CA ALA A 228 -6.14 -10.26 5.24
C ALA A 228 -7.51 -9.86 4.70
N LYS A 229 -8.26 -10.80 4.11
CA LYS A 229 -9.63 -10.58 3.64
C LYS A 229 -10.61 -10.34 4.80
N GLY A 230 -10.33 -10.90 5.97
CA GLY A 230 -11.10 -10.73 7.20
C GLY A 230 -10.74 -9.51 8.06
N LEU A 231 -9.83 -8.64 7.64
CA LEU A 231 -9.41 -7.47 8.41
C LEU A 231 -10.58 -6.58 8.80
N PRO A 232 -10.66 -6.10 10.06
CA PRO A 232 -11.70 -5.20 10.53
C PRO A 232 -11.44 -3.72 10.20
N CYS A 233 -10.49 -3.44 9.31
CA CYS A 233 -10.08 -2.11 8.87
C CYS A 233 -9.56 -2.18 7.43
N VAL A 234 -9.80 -1.13 6.64
CA VAL A 234 -9.41 -1.08 5.22
C VAL A 234 -7.90 -0.96 4.97
N PHE A 235 -7.10 -0.68 5.98
CA PHE A 235 -5.65 -0.55 5.87
C PHE A 235 -4.95 -1.82 6.36
N ASN A 236 -4.11 -2.42 5.51
CA ASN A 236 -3.52 -3.74 5.75
C ASN A 236 -2.30 -3.74 6.66
N ASN A 237 -1.42 -2.71 6.55
CA ASN A 237 -0.10 -2.77 7.20
C ASN A 237 -0.16 -2.70 8.73
N LEU A 238 -1.03 -1.83 9.26
CA LEU A 238 -1.20 -1.62 10.69
C LEU A 238 -2.59 -1.09 10.99
N SER A 239 -3.27 -1.68 11.95
CA SER A 239 -4.48 -1.11 12.53
C SER A 239 -4.56 -1.39 14.02
N VAL A 240 -4.84 -0.35 14.79
CA VAL A 240 -4.88 -0.37 16.25
C VAL A 240 -6.31 -0.21 16.72
N PHE A 241 -6.72 -1.08 17.63
CA PHE A 241 -8.03 -1.07 18.27
C PHE A 241 -7.87 -1.03 19.79
N TYR A 242 -8.75 -0.32 20.46
CA TYR A 242 -8.85 -0.31 21.91
C TYR A 242 -10.31 -0.21 22.35
N LYS A 243 -10.67 -0.97 23.38
CA LYS A 243 -12.08 -1.12 23.83
C LYS A 243 -13.03 -1.51 22.71
N GLY A 244 -12.52 -2.27 21.73
CA GLY A 244 -13.27 -2.77 20.58
C GLY A 244 -13.46 -1.77 19.44
N ASN A 245 -12.91 -0.55 19.52
CA ASN A 245 -13.04 0.49 18.51
C ASN A 245 -11.72 0.76 17.81
N PHE A 246 -11.81 1.11 16.53
CA PHE A 246 -10.66 1.53 15.74
C PHE A 246 -10.09 2.85 16.29
N GLU A 247 -8.77 2.90 16.45
CA GLU A 247 -8.05 4.05 16.97
C GLU A 247 -7.18 4.74 15.91
N THR A 248 -6.35 3.97 15.21
CA THR A 248 -5.39 4.52 14.24
C THR A 248 -4.75 3.45 13.36
N VAL A 249 -4.14 3.91 12.26
CA VAL A 249 -3.21 3.14 11.42
C VAL A 249 -1.76 3.67 11.54
N ASN A 250 -1.54 4.70 12.38
CA ASN A 250 -0.22 5.28 12.54
C ASN A 250 0.69 4.38 13.38
N LEU A 251 1.98 4.40 13.06
CA LEU A 251 2.98 3.82 13.96
C LEU A 251 2.82 4.42 15.36
N LEU A 252 2.89 3.57 16.39
CA LEU A 252 2.75 4.00 17.75
C LEU A 252 4.13 4.34 18.33
N ASP A 253 4.30 5.57 18.80
CA ASP A 253 5.26 5.86 19.85
C ASP A 253 4.62 5.65 21.23
N ILE A 254 5.45 5.61 22.27
CA ILE A 254 4.99 5.35 23.63
C ILE A 254 4.03 6.46 24.13
N ALA A 255 4.24 7.71 23.74
CA ALA A 255 3.37 8.81 24.13
C ALA A 255 1.99 8.68 23.46
N TYR A 256 1.96 8.26 22.21
CA TYR A 256 0.70 8.01 21.50
C TYR A 256 -0.04 6.80 22.08
N LEU A 257 0.66 5.71 22.34
CA LEU A 257 0.09 4.54 23.01
C LEU A 257 -0.55 4.93 24.36
N LYS A 258 0.16 5.68 25.20
CA LYS A 258 -0.38 6.17 26.48
C LYS A 258 -1.65 7.00 26.32
N ARG A 259 -1.76 7.79 25.25
CA ARG A 259 -3.00 8.56 24.96
C ARG A 259 -4.17 7.65 24.60
N ILE A 260 -3.93 6.60 23.82
CA ILE A 260 -4.96 5.61 23.48
C ILE A 260 -5.46 4.92 24.76
N LEU A 261 -4.55 4.47 25.61
CA LEU A 261 -4.89 3.73 26.84
C LEU A 261 -5.64 4.57 27.90
N LYS A 262 -5.62 5.89 27.79
CA LYS A 262 -6.40 6.79 28.66
C LYS A 262 -7.84 7.02 28.23
N LYS A 263 -8.24 6.58 27.03
CA LYS A 263 -9.61 6.64 26.54
C LYS A 263 -10.49 5.60 27.25
#